data_5f6ee7f1d6a015cc3df1f4b5bdc8c676
#
_entry.id   5f6ee7f1d6a015cc3df1f4b5bdc8c676
#
_cell.length_a   1.000
_cell.length_b   1.000
_cell.length_c   1.000
_cell.angle_alpha   90.00
_cell.angle_beta   90.00
_cell.angle_gamma   90.00
#
_symmetry.space_group_name_H-M   'P 1'
#
loop_
_entity.id
_entity.type
_entity.pdbx_description
1 polymer ?
#
loop_
_entity_poly.entity_id
_entity_poly.type
_entity_poly.pdbx_seq_one_letter_code
_entity_poly.pdbx_strand_id
1 'polypeptide(L)'
;MEIFKKKKVAIYIGRFAPPHKGHGETIQYCLDNYDETVVFIGSKNKRRTLKNPFSVETIKNWIYTDFNFNNIIVQTINDYLYSDNKWIAQIEDFIYSLYNRDKYEFTIVGHIKDDSSYYLKIFPTWKVDLTPEFDNGISATDIRNIIFMEDERHFEVLFEHNCKPHLSDNVANDIIEFRKTQEFKDLMQEQTYFQKEDAKFANYPYKDTLKFNCSDAVVVCDGNVLLIERTRAPGKGTWALPGGFVNKNETYEQAAIRELFEETCLKVPEKVLKGSLKRSKIFDNPKRNEGIPRITNAFYFEIQPDYKNGYPKLPKVKGSDDAVNAKWFSLAEVRHMTLFDDHADIIDYFTNSY
;
A
#
# COMPACT_ATOMS: atom_id res chain seq x y z
N MET A 1 26.20 37.52 -19.04
CA MET A 1 25.61 36.56 -18.10
C MET A 1 25.82 35.20 -18.71
N GLU A 2 26.77 34.42 -18.25
CA GLU A 2 26.93 33.04 -18.72
C GLU A 2 25.67 32.28 -18.32
N ILE A 3 24.94 31.79 -19.30
CA ILE A 3 23.80 30.88 -19.10
C ILE A 3 24.43 29.53 -18.75
N PHE A 4 24.65 29.29 -17.45
CA PHE A 4 25.07 27.96 -17.01
C PHE A 4 23.98 26.94 -17.42
N LYS A 5 24.36 25.98 -18.25
CA LYS A 5 23.48 24.87 -18.63
C LYS A 5 23.14 24.10 -17.36
N LYS A 6 21.84 24.01 -17.02
CA LYS A 6 21.38 23.22 -15.88
C LYS A 6 21.74 21.74 -16.08
N LYS A 7 22.16 21.09 -15.00
CA LYS A 7 22.28 19.62 -14.96
C LYS A 7 20.90 18.98 -15.00
N LYS A 8 20.80 17.81 -15.60
CA LYS A 8 19.56 17.07 -15.78
C LYS A 8 19.45 15.95 -14.77
N VAL A 9 18.32 15.88 -14.06
CA VAL A 9 17.99 14.80 -13.14
C VAL A 9 16.84 13.97 -13.74
N ALA A 10 17.07 12.69 -13.96
CA ALA A 10 16.03 11.73 -14.28
C ALA A 10 15.35 11.24 -13.01
N ILE A 11 14.02 11.16 -13.03
CA ILE A 11 13.21 10.62 -11.93
C ILE A 11 12.39 9.46 -12.51
N TYR A 12 12.66 8.25 -12.03
CA TYR A 12 11.94 7.04 -12.42
C TYR A 12 11.19 6.46 -11.24
N ILE A 13 9.88 6.25 -11.37
CA ILE A 13 9.00 5.80 -10.30
C ILE A 13 8.37 4.47 -10.69
N GLY A 14 8.46 3.48 -9.81
CA GLY A 14 7.88 2.16 -10.05
C GLY A 14 7.67 1.36 -8.77
N ARG A 15 7.00 0.21 -8.90
CA ARG A 15 6.87 -0.76 -7.80
C ARG A 15 7.97 -1.81 -7.83
N PHE A 16 8.45 -2.15 -9.02
CA PHE A 16 9.53 -3.13 -9.22
C PHE A 16 9.28 -4.46 -8.49
N ALA A 17 8.08 -5.00 -8.63
CA ALA A 17 7.64 -6.16 -7.84
C ALA A 17 7.32 -7.40 -8.72
N PRO A 18 8.34 -8.14 -9.22
CA PRO A 18 9.79 -7.89 -9.12
C PRO A 18 10.31 -6.93 -10.21
N PRO A 19 11.54 -6.40 -10.07
CA PRO A 19 12.22 -5.74 -11.17
C PRO A 19 12.55 -6.79 -12.25
N HIS A 20 12.47 -6.38 -13.52
CA HIS A 20 12.78 -7.19 -14.69
C HIS A 20 13.56 -6.35 -15.72
N LYS A 21 14.02 -6.97 -16.81
CA LYS A 21 14.85 -6.31 -17.83
C LYS A 21 14.32 -4.96 -18.28
N GLY A 22 13.01 -4.84 -18.56
CA GLY A 22 12.42 -3.57 -18.99
C GLY A 22 12.58 -2.43 -17.95
N HIS A 23 12.52 -2.75 -16.66
CA HIS A 23 12.86 -1.77 -15.63
C HIS A 23 14.35 -1.42 -15.66
N GLY A 24 15.22 -2.42 -15.84
CA GLY A 24 16.66 -2.24 -15.95
C GLY A 24 17.06 -1.38 -17.14
N GLU A 25 16.48 -1.63 -18.30
CA GLU A 25 16.73 -0.87 -19.52
C GLU A 25 16.25 0.59 -19.38
N THR A 26 15.14 0.83 -18.68
CA THR A 26 14.71 2.19 -18.34
C THR A 26 15.70 2.90 -17.39
N ILE A 27 16.21 2.20 -16.39
CA ILE A 27 17.23 2.76 -15.50
C ILE A 27 18.52 3.06 -16.29
N GLN A 28 18.95 2.14 -17.16
CA GLN A 28 20.13 2.33 -18.00
C GLN A 28 19.94 3.54 -18.95
N TYR A 29 18.74 3.66 -19.55
CA TYR A 29 18.41 4.84 -20.34
C TYR A 29 18.56 6.15 -19.56
N CYS A 30 18.11 6.18 -18.30
CA CYS A 30 18.27 7.34 -17.45
C CYS A 30 19.75 7.67 -17.22
N LEU A 31 20.57 6.66 -16.94
CA LEU A 31 22.01 6.82 -16.71
C LEU A 31 22.78 7.33 -17.93
N ASP A 32 22.37 6.91 -19.12
CA ASP A 32 23.02 7.28 -20.38
C ASP A 32 22.67 8.69 -20.86
N ASN A 33 21.50 9.25 -20.44
CA ASN A 33 20.95 10.49 -20.98
C ASN A 33 20.86 11.64 -19.98
N TYR A 34 21.13 11.39 -18.68
CA TYR A 34 21.00 12.36 -17.61
C TYR A 34 22.24 12.40 -16.72
N ASP A 35 22.48 13.54 -16.06
CA ASP A 35 23.63 13.71 -15.18
C ASP A 35 23.46 12.98 -13.85
N GLU A 36 22.21 12.86 -13.38
CA GLU A 36 21.84 12.21 -12.13
C GLU A 36 20.57 11.39 -12.33
N THR A 37 20.43 10.26 -11.63
CA THR A 37 19.25 9.39 -11.70
C THR A 37 18.72 9.09 -10.29
N VAL A 38 17.42 9.33 -10.10
CA VAL A 38 16.70 8.98 -8.86
C VAL A 38 15.60 7.98 -9.18
N VAL A 39 15.65 6.83 -8.54
CA VAL A 39 14.62 5.78 -8.65
C VAL A 39 13.79 5.77 -7.37
N PHE A 40 12.49 5.93 -7.51
CA PHE A 40 11.56 5.82 -6.39
C PHE A 40 10.83 4.47 -6.42
N ILE A 41 10.89 3.75 -5.30
CA ILE A 41 10.15 2.51 -5.08
C ILE A 41 8.90 2.84 -4.29
N GLY A 42 7.72 2.63 -4.89
CA GLY A 42 6.41 2.86 -4.26
C GLY A 42 6.05 1.82 -3.19
N SER A 43 4.92 2.06 -2.54
CA SER A 43 4.26 1.13 -1.62
C SER A 43 5.02 0.82 -0.32
N LYS A 44 5.89 1.73 0.15
CA LYS A 44 6.65 1.57 1.41
C LYS A 44 5.76 1.31 2.63
N ASN A 45 4.62 2.00 2.69
CA ASN A 45 3.67 1.93 3.80
C ASN A 45 2.56 0.87 3.61
N LYS A 46 2.64 0.04 2.56
CA LYS A 46 1.63 -0.99 2.29
C LYS A 46 2.12 -2.35 2.78
N ARG A 47 1.17 -3.16 3.29
CA ARG A 47 1.44 -4.55 3.62
C ARG A 47 1.82 -5.35 2.36
N ARG A 48 2.43 -6.50 2.53
CA ARG A 48 2.64 -7.42 1.43
C ARG A 48 1.32 -8.02 0.99
N THR A 49 1.15 -8.11 -0.31
CA THR A 49 -0.02 -8.65 -1.00
C THR A 49 0.42 -9.42 -2.24
N LEU A 50 -0.51 -10.09 -2.90
CA LEU A 50 -0.22 -10.75 -4.18
C LEU A 50 0.31 -9.78 -5.24
N LYS A 51 -0.08 -8.49 -5.18
CA LYS A 51 0.40 -7.43 -6.09
C LYS A 51 1.77 -6.87 -5.69
N ASN A 52 2.08 -6.88 -4.40
CA ASN A 52 3.33 -6.36 -3.83
C ASN A 52 3.92 -7.39 -2.84
N PRO A 53 4.43 -8.55 -3.34
CA PRO A 53 4.84 -9.64 -2.47
C PRO A 53 6.20 -9.43 -1.80
N PHE A 54 7.01 -8.51 -2.30
CA PHE A 54 8.36 -8.27 -1.81
C PHE A 54 8.44 -6.99 -1.01
N SER A 55 9.32 -6.95 0.01
CA SER A 55 9.56 -5.74 0.78
C SER A 55 10.26 -4.69 -0.09
N VAL A 56 10.03 -3.41 0.23
CA VAL A 56 10.75 -2.32 -0.45
C VAL A 56 12.26 -2.41 -0.22
N GLU A 57 12.70 -2.97 0.91
CA GLU A 57 14.12 -3.20 1.19
C GLU A 57 14.70 -4.29 0.29
N THR A 58 13.97 -5.39 0.07
CA THR A 58 14.37 -6.44 -0.87
C THR A 58 14.49 -5.86 -2.29
N ILE A 59 13.48 -5.10 -2.73
CA ILE A 59 13.48 -4.48 -4.06
C ILE A 59 14.65 -3.49 -4.20
N LYS A 60 14.89 -2.67 -3.17
CA LYS A 60 16.01 -1.73 -3.14
C LYS A 60 17.36 -2.43 -3.24
N ASN A 61 17.51 -3.55 -2.53
CA ASN A 61 18.72 -4.38 -2.60
C ASN A 61 18.92 -4.95 -4.00
N TRP A 62 17.89 -5.48 -4.65
CA TRP A 62 17.97 -5.97 -6.02
C TRP A 62 18.44 -4.89 -7.00
N ILE A 63 17.83 -3.69 -6.93
CA ILE A 63 18.23 -2.58 -7.79
C ILE A 63 19.69 -2.20 -7.56
N TYR A 64 20.17 -2.12 -6.32
CA TYR A 64 21.57 -1.80 -6.04
C TYR A 64 22.54 -2.90 -6.43
N THR A 65 22.15 -4.17 -6.34
CA THR A 65 23.02 -5.30 -6.69
C THR A 65 23.14 -5.50 -8.19
N ASP A 66 22.01 -5.35 -8.90
CA ASP A 66 21.96 -5.56 -10.36
C ASP A 66 22.59 -4.41 -11.12
N PHE A 67 22.56 -3.23 -10.52
CA PHE A 67 23.10 -2.02 -11.09
C PHE A 67 24.20 -1.48 -10.19
N ASN A 68 25.43 -1.69 -10.53
CA ASN A 68 26.61 -1.21 -9.80
C ASN A 68 26.82 0.29 -10.05
N PHE A 69 26.11 1.19 -9.32
CA PHE A 69 26.02 2.58 -9.69
C PHE A 69 26.57 3.58 -8.68
N ASN A 70 27.45 4.41 -9.16
CA ASN A 70 27.90 5.60 -8.46
C ASN A 70 26.94 6.81 -8.63
N ASN A 71 26.02 6.78 -9.62
CA ASN A 71 25.19 7.91 -10.03
C ASN A 71 23.68 7.65 -9.91
N ILE A 72 23.26 6.65 -9.10
CA ILE A 72 21.85 6.35 -8.84
C ILE A 72 21.54 6.52 -7.36
N ILE A 73 20.42 7.18 -7.09
CA ILE A 73 19.82 7.24 -5.75
C ILE A 73 18.55 6.43 -5.79
N VAL A 74 18.42 5.43 -4.91
CA VAL A 74 17.20 4.64 -4.77
C VAL A 74 16.52 5.02 -3.46
N GLN A 75 15.29 5.54 -3.56
CA GLN A 75 14.50 5.97 -2.41
C GLN A 75 13.13 5.30 -2.39
N THR A 76 12.62 5.03 -1.20
CA THR A 76 11.30 4.44 -1.00
C THR A 76 10.28 5.51 -0.68
N ILE A 77 9.06 5.39 -1.23
CA ILE A 77 7.97 6.35 -1.02
C ILE A 77 6.69 5.65 -0.55
N ASN A 78 5.90 6.38 0.22
CA ASN A 78 4.57 5.94 0.63
C ASN A 78 3.57 6.11 -0.52
N ASP A 79 2.60 5.21 -0.61
CA ASP A 79 1.42 5.41 -1.44
C ASP A 79 0.32 6.09 -0.60
N TYR A 80 -0.34 7.08 -1.19
CA TYR A 80 -1.50 7.78 -0.63
C TYR A 80 -2.69 7.61 -1.55
N LEU A 81 -3.59 6.69 -1.21
CA LEU A 81 -4.70 6.30 -2.10
C LEU A 81 -5.71 7.44 -2.35
N TYR A 82 -5.79 8.40 -1.43
CA TYR A 82 -6.78 9.48 -1.46
C TYR A 82 -6.15 10.88 -1.56
N SER A 83 -4.83 10.99 -1.82
CA SER A 83 -4.17 12.29 -1.91
C SER A 83 -2.94 12.28 -2.81
N ASP A 84 -3.14 12.58 -4.10
CA ASP A 84 -2.03 12.81 -5.03
C ASP A 84 -1.14 13.97 -4.57
N ASN A 85 -1.70 14.99 -3.92
CA ASN A 85 -0.92 16.12 -3.41
C ASN A 85 0.12 15.69 -2.36
N LYS A 86 -0.25 14.79 -1.43
CA LYS A 86 0.72 14.24 -0.46
C LYS A 86 1.77 13.39 -1.15
N TRP A 87 1.36 12.62 -2.16
CA TRP A 87 2.25 11.78 -2.93
C TRP A 87 3.26 12.62 -3.74
N ILE A 88 2.82 13.68 -4.41
CA ILE A 88 3.68 14.62 -5.13
C ILE A 88 4.63 15.32 -4.16
N ALA A 89 4.10 15.88 -3.05
CA ALA A 89 4.89 16.64 -2.10
C ALA A 89 6.05 15.83 -1.52
N GLN A 90 5.84 14.56 -1.12
CA GLN A 90 6.94 13.75 -0.58
C GLN A 90 8.06 13.51 -1.59
N ILE A 91 7.72 13.38 -2.89
CA ILE A 91 8.70 13.18 -3.96
C ILE A 91 9.46 14.48 -4.22
N GLU A 92 8.74 15.59 -4.35
CA GLU A 92 9.34 16.91 -4.55
C GLU A 92 10.21 17.32 -3.37
N ASP A 93 9.77 17.10 -2.12
CA ASP A 93 10.55 17.40 -0.91
C ASP A 93 11.88 16.64 -0.92
N PHE A 94 11.87 15.36 -1.28
CA PHE A 94 13.09 14.58 -1.39
C PHE A 94 14.01 15.12 -2.50
N ILE A 95 13.48 15.35 -3.70
CA ILE A 95 14.26 15.86 -4.84
C ILE A 95 14.86 17.24 -4.53
N TYR A 96 14.07 18.16 -3.98
CA TYR A 96 14.53 19.52 -3.69
C TYR A 96 15.45 19.60 -2.47
N SER A 97 15.45 18.59 -1.59
CA SER A 97 16.44 18.48 -0.52
C SER A 97 17.85 18.17 -1.06
N LEU A 98 17.94 17.51 -2.23
CA LEU A 98 19.19 17.12 -2.86
C LEU A 98 19.65 18.10 -3.95
N TYR A 99 18.71 18.66 -4.70
CA TYR A 99 18.99 19.38 -5.93
C TYR A 99 18.36 20.77 -5.95
N ASN A 100 19.18 21.80 -6.12
CA ASN A 100 18.73 23.19 -6.24
C ASN A 100 18.04 23.42 -7.60
N ARG A 101 16.82 23.96 -7.58
CA ARG A 101 15.99 24.25 -8.79
C ARG A 101 16.66 25.20 -9.79
N ASP A 102 17.57 26.07 -9.34
CA ASP A 102 18.25 27.02 -10.22
C ASP A 102 19.35 26.35 -11.04
N LYS A 103 19.94 25.26 -10.49
CA LYS A 103 21.07 24.55 -11.07
C LYS A 103 20.67 23.26 -11.80
N TYR A 104 19.50 22.72 -11.50
CA TYR A 104 19.04 21.42 -12.02
C TYR A 104 17.70 21.56 -12.74
N GLU A 105 17.53 20.72 -13.77
CA GLU A 105 16.29 20.49 -14.49
C GLU A 105 15.80 19.08 -14.19
N PHE A 106 14.52 18.93 -13.86
CA PHE A 106 13.93 17.66 -13.46
C PHE A 106 13.08 17.08 -14.58
N THR A 107 13.22 15.78 -14.81
CA THR A 107 12.47 15.06 -15.83
C THR A 107 11.96 13.74 -15.25
N ILE A 108 10.64 13.54 -15.28
CA ILE A 108 10.07 12.24 -14.95
C ILE A 108 10.17 11.35 -16.20
N VAL A 109 10.74 10.16 -16.03
CA VAL A 109 11.01 9.21 -17.12
C VAL A 109 10.13 7.98 -16.96
N GLY A 110 9.57 7.49 -18.05
CA GLY A 110 8.77 6.26 -18.06
C GLY A 110 8.02 6.07 -19.35
N HIS A 111 7.22 5.01 -19.44
CA HIS A 111 6.35 4.77 -20.59
C HIS A 111 4.88 4.77 -20.17
N ILE A 112 3.99 5.06 -21.13
CA ILE A 112 2.54 5.01 -20.90
C ILE A 112 2.08 3.58 -21.16
N LYS A 113 1.72 2.86 -20.10
CA LYS A 113 1.18 1.51 -20.17
C LYS A 113 -0.35 1.50 -20.25
N ASP A 114 -0.98 2.19 -19.33
CA ASP A 114 -2.43 2.27 -19.16
C ASP A 114 -2.78 3.52 -18.32
N ASP A 115 -4.02 3.65 -17.89
CA ASP A 115 -4.49 4.76 -17.06
C ASP A 115 -3.72 4.92 -15.74
N SER A 116 -3.03 3.89 -15.26
CA SER A 116 -2.19 3.99 -14.08
C SER A 116 -0.93 4.83 -14.27
N SER A 117 -0.57 5.10 -15.53
CA SER A 117 0.57 5.95 -15.92
C SER A 117 0.28 7.46 -15.83
N TYR A 118 -0.90 7.86 -15.32
CA TYR A 118 -1.29 9.27 -15.16
C TYR A 118 -0.27 10.08 -14.34
N TYR A 119 0.43 9.43 -13.41
CA TYR A 119 1.44 10.06 -12.54
C TYR A 119 2.59 10.72 -13.32
N LEU A 120 2.87 10.27 -14.53
CA LEU A 120 3.89 10.89 -15.39
C LEU A 120 3.56 12.35 -15.73
N LYS A 121 2.29 12.77 -15.62
CA LYS A 121 1.79 14.08 -16.04
C LYS A 121 1.34 14.99 -14.91
N ILE A 122 1.48 14.57 -13.64
CA ILE A 122 0.97 15.33 -12.50
C ILE A 122 2.01 16.23 -11.82
N PHE A 123 3.25 16.30 -12.33
CA PHE A 123 4.30 17.21 -11.86
C PHE A 123 4.38 18.44 -12.78
N PRO A 124 3.74 19.57 -12.43
CA PRO A 124 3.54 20.68 -13.38
C PRO A 124 4.84 21.42 -13.77
N THR A 125 5.88 21.30 -12.97
CA THR A 125 7.17 22.00 -13.17
C THR A 125 8.26 21.09 -13.71
N TRP A 126 8.00 19.80 -13.89
CA TRP A 126 8.95 18.83 -14.39
C TRP A 126 8.67 18.50 -15.85
N LYS A 127 9.72 18.17 -16.59
CA LYS A 127 9.58 17.63 -17.94
C LYS A 127 9.13 16.17 -17.87
N VAL A 128 8.58 15.70 -18.96
CA VAL A 128 8.21 14.28 -19.15
C VAL A 128 9.04 13.74 -20.31
N ASP A 129 9.72 12.63 -20.09
CA ASP A 129 10.41 11.87 -21.13
C ASP A 129 9.79 10.48 -21.23
N LEU A 130 9.09 10.25 -22.34
CA LEU A 130 8.40 9.00 -22.59
C LEU A 130 9.34 8.05 -23.33
N THR A 131 9.78 7.01 -22.64
CA THR A 131 10.56 5.94 -23.23
C THR A 131 9.67 4.99 -24.05
N PRO A 132 10.24 4.27 -25.03
CA PRO A 132 9.57 3.10 -25.59
C PRO A 132 9.35 2.05 -24.49
N GLU A 133 8.44 1.11 -24.73
CA GLU A 133 8.33 -0.07 -23.90
C GLU A 133 9.55 -0.96 -24.15
N PHE A 134 10.40 -1.08 -23.15
CA PHE A 134 11.54 -1.99 -23.18
C PHE A 134 11.10 -3.38 -22.74
N ASP A 135 11.77 -4.41 -23.23
CA ASP A 135 11.52 -5.82 -22.90
C ASP A 135 10.04 -6.24 -23.05
N ASN A 136 9.57 -6.26 -24.30
CA ASN A 136 8.19 -6.65 -24.65
C ASN A 136 7.82 -8.11 -24.34
N GLY A 137 8.67 -8.84 -23.60
CA GLY A 137 8.49 -10.26 -23.36
C GLY A 137 7.58 -10.61 -22.19
N ILE A 138 7.64 -9.85 -21.09
CA ILE A 138 6.91 -10.20 -19.86
C ILE A 138 6.72 -8.97 -18.95
N SER A 139 5.61 -8.90 -18.27
CA SER A 139 5.36 -7.87 -17.24
C SER A 139 5.59 -8.42 -15.83
N ALA A 140 5.81 -7.52 -14.87
CA ALA A 140 5.86 -7.91 -13.45
C ALA A 140 4.57 -8.62 -12.99
N THR A 141 3.42 -8.34 -13.62
CA THR A 141 2.15 -9.04 -13.35
C THR A 141 2.20 -10.49 -13.81
N ASP A 142 2.72 -10.75 -15.02
CA ASP A 142 2.85 -12.10 -15.55
C ASP A 142 3.83 -12.92 -14.68
N ILE A 143 4.94 -12.31 -14.26
CA ILE A 143 5.90 -12.95 -13.35
C ILE A 143 5.20 -13.33 -12.04
N ARG A 144 4.44 -12.41 -11.42
CA ARG A 144 3.70 -12.71 -10.18
C ARG A 144 2.66 -13.81 -10.37
N ASN A 145 1.95 -13.84 -11.50
CA ASN A 145 1.00 -14.92 -11.79
C ASN A 145 1.69 -16.29 -11.81
N ILE A 146 2.92 -16.36 -12.30
CA ILE A 146 3.71 -17.60 -12.28
C ILE A 146 4.23 -17.89 -10.87
N ILE A 147 4.72 -16.88 -10.11
CA ILE A 147 5.20 -17.06 -8.73
C ILE A 147 4.12 -17.66 -7.84
N PHE A 148 2.86 -17.26 -8.00
CA PHE A 148 1.74 -17.71 -7.16
C PHE A 148 0.98 -18.92 -7.74
N MET A 149 1.59 -19.71 -8.62
CA MET A 149 1.05 -21.00 -9.05
C MET A 149 1.11 -22.03 -7.93
N GLU A 150 0.03 -22.79 -7.76
CA GLU A 150 -0.07 -23.85 -6.74
C GLU A 150 0.74 -25.09 -7.13
N ASP A 151 0.74 -25.46 -8.42
CA ASP A 151 1.48 -26.62 -8.93
C ASP A 151 2.95 -26.28 -9.09
N GLU A 152 3.81 -26.95 -8.29
CA GLU A 152 5.24 -26.69 -8.25
C GLU A 152 5.93 -27.04 -9.58
N ARG A 153 5.50 -28.10 -10.28
CA ARG A 153 6.10 -28.49 -11.57
C ARG A 153 5.79 -27.48 -12.66
N HIS A 154 4.56 -26.97 -12.68
CA HIS A 154 4.18 -25.91 -13.61
C HIS A 154 4.95 -24.61 -13.30
N PHE A 155 5.11 -24.29 -12.02
CA PHE A 155 5.93 -23.15 -11.61
C PHE A 155 7.36 -23.31 -12.14
N GLU A 156 8.06 -24.41 -11.84
CA GLU A 156 9.45 -24.64 -12.25
C GLU A 156 9.62 -24.47 -13.77
N VAL A 157 8.75 -25.09 -14.57
CA VAL A 157 8.85 -25.04 -16.04
C VAL A 157 8.61 -23.62 -16.56
N LEU A 158 7.53 -22.97 -16.12
CA LEU A 158 7.19 -21.63 -16.62
C LEU A 158 8.14 -20.56 -16.09
N PHE A 159 8.62 -20.70 -14.85
CA PHE A 159 9.57 -19.77 -14.28
C PHE A 159 10.91 -19.82 -15.04
N GLU A 160 11.45 -21.03 -15.29
CA GLU A 160 12.71 -21.20 -16.00
C GLU A 160 12.63 -20.66 -17.44
N HIS A 161 11.52 -20.90 -18.16
CA HIS A 161 11.42 -20.55 -19.58
C HIS A 161 10.88 -19.14 -19.82
N ASN A 162 9.93 -18.65 -18.99
CA ASN A 162 9.22 -17.40 -19.25
C ASN A 162 9.68 -16.26 -18.34
N CYS A 163 10.14 -16.54 -17.10
CA CYS A 163 10.49 -15.46 -16.16
C CYS A 163 12.02 -15.23 -16.11
N LYS A 164 12.76 -16.29 -15.88
CA LYS A 164 14.21 -16.21 -15.64
C LYS A 164 15.01 -15.51 -16.73
N PRO A 165 14.69 -15.65 -18.05
CA PRO A 165 15.35 -14.89 -19.10
C PRO A 165 15.20 -13.37 -19.00
N HIS A 166 14.20 -12.89 -18.24
CA HIS A 166 13.87 -11.48 -18.05
C HIS A 166 14.27 -10.94 -16.67
N LEU A 167 14.85 -11.77 -15.81
CA LEU A 167 15.29 -11.43 -14.45
C LEU A 167 16.82 -11.47 -14.36
N SER A 168 17.38 -10.78 -13.37
CA SER A 168 18.74 -11.05 -12.94
C SER A 168 18.80 -12.35 -12.15
N ASP A 169 20.01 -12.93 -12.06
CA ASP A 169 20.22 -14.15 -11.29
C ASP A 169 19.86 -13.95 -9.80
N ASN A 170 20.14 -12.77 -9.24
CA ASN A 170 19.81 -12.45 -7.86
C ASN A 170 18.29 -12.45 -7.64
N VAL A 171 17.55 -11.75 -8.48
CA VAL A 171 16.08 -11.69 -8.40
C VAL A 171 15.47 -13.08 -8.58
N ALA A 172 15.98 -13.85 -9.57
CA ALA A 172 15.47 -15.19 -9.85
C ALA A 172 15.70 -16.14 -8.66
N ASN A 173 16.89 -16.14 -8.08
CA ASN A 173 17.22 -16.97 -6.92
C ASN A 173 16.39 -16.58 -5.68
N ASP A 174 16.27 -15.30 -5.39
CA ASP A 174 15.48 -14.82 -4.26
C ASP A 174 13.99 -15.15 -4.41
N ILE A 175 13.44 -15.15 -5.63
CA ILE A 175 12.06 -15.59 -5.89
C ILE A 175 11.89 -17.08 -5.56
N ILE A 176 12.83 -17.92 -5.94
CA ILE A 176 12.82 -19.35 -5.62
C ILE A 176 12.88 -19.57 -4.09
N GLU A 177 13.74 -18.82 -3.38
CA GLU A 177 13.82 -18.90 -1.93
C GLU A 177 12.57 -18.32 -1.24
N PHE A 178 11.99 -17.23 -1.78
CA PHE A 178 10.75 -16.65 -1.27
C PHE A 178 9.60 -17.66 -1.25
N ARG A 179 9.46 -18.52 -2.27
CA ARG A 179 8.42 -19.57 -2.31
C ARG A 179 8.51 -20.57 -1.15
N LYS A 180 9.67 -20.72 -0.53
CA LYS A 180 9.89 -21.63 0.63
C LYS A 180 9.50 -20.98 1.97
N THR A 181 9.26 -19.67 1.99
CA THR A 181 9.03 -18.89 3.23
C THR A 181 7.59 -19.05 3.78
N GLN A 182 7.43 -18.74 5.07
CA GLN A 182 6.10 -18.65 5.69
C GLN A 182 5.27 -17.55 5.07
N GLU A 183 5.90 -16.46 4.70
CA GLU A 183 5.24 -15.31 4.07
C GLU A 183 4.61 -15.64 2.72
N PHE A 184 5.30 -16.41 1.88
CA PHE A 184 4.71 -16.94 0.65
C PHE A 184 3.48 -17.79 0.95
N LYS A 185 3.55 -18.68 1.97
CA LYS A 185 2.42 -19.52 2.37
C LYS A 185 1.23 -18.69 2.84
N ASP A 186 1.47 -17.60 3.57
CA ASP A 186 0.42 -16.71 4.03
C ASP A 186 -0.25 -15.98 2.83
N LEU A 187 0.53 -15.55 1.84
CA LEU A 187 0.00 -14.97 0.60
C LEU A 187 -0.78 -16.00 -0.25
N MET A 188 -0.35 -17.25 -0.31
CA MET A 188 -1.13 -18.33 -0.95
C MET A 188 -2.46 -18.58 -0.23
N GLN A 189 -2.53 -18.44 1.09
CA GLN A 189 -3.80 -18.48 1.82
C GLN A 189 -4.72 -17.31 1.44
N GLU A 190 -4.16 -16.10 1.23
CA GLU A 190 -4.95 -14.97 0.73
C GLU A 190 -5.46 -15.23 -0.69
N GLN A 191 -4.62 -15.78 -1.59
CA GLN A 191 -5.05 -16.16 -2.93
C GLN A 191 -6.24 -17.14 -2.88
N THR A 192 -6.11 -18.19 -2.07
CA THR A 192 -7.17 -19.18 -1.85
C THR A 192 -8.44 -18.53 -1.30
N TYR A 193 -8.31 -17.56 -0.40
CA TYR A 193 -9.44 -16.80 0.12
C TYR A 193 -10.17 -16.04 -1.00
N PHE A 194 -9.44 -15.30 -1.84
CA PHE A 194 -10.05 -14.54 -2.94
C PHE A 194 -10.68 -15.47 -4.00
N GLN A 195 -10.03 -16.57 -4.35
CA GLN A 195 -10.58 -17.58 -5.27
C GLN A 195 -11.90 -18.16 -4.75
N LYS A 196 -11.98 -18.48 -3.45
CA LYS A 196 -13.22 -18.97 -2.83
C LYS A 196 -14.31 -17.91 -2.79
N GLU A 197 -13.95 -16.65 -2.55
CA GLU A 197 -14.88 -15.53 -2.57
C GLU A 197 -15.44 -15.34 -3.98
N ASP A 198 -14.59 -15.29 -5.01
CA ASP A 198 -14.99 -15.18 -6.42
C ASP A 198 -15.87 -16.34 -6.86
N ALA A 199 -15.53 -17.57 -6.47
CA ALA A 199 -16.32 -18.77 -6.81
C ALA A 199 -17.75 -18.73 -6.24
N LYS A 200 -17.96 -18.15 -5.04
CA LYS A 200 -19.31 -17.99 -4.45
C LYS A 200 -20.22 -17.13 -5.31
N PHE A 201 -19.65 -16.13 -6.01
CA PHE A 201 -20.40 -15.15 -6.79
C PHE A 201 -20.24 -15.33 -8.30
N ALA A 202 -19.55 -16.40 -8.76
CA ALA A 202 -19.28 -16.63 -10.19
C ALA A 202 -20.55 -16.63 -11.05
N ASN A 203 -21.65 -17.17 -10.52
CA ASN A 203 -22.94 -17.25 -11.21
C ASN A 203 -23.92 -16.13 -10.79
N TYR A 204 -23.46 -15.14 -10.02
CA TYR A 204 -24.34 -14.03 -9.62
C TYR A 204 -24.57 -13.10 -10.83
N PRO A 205 -25.84 -12.83 -11.20
CA PRO A 205 -26.18 -12.10 -12.45
C PRO A 205 -25.58 -10.68 -12.52
N TYR A 206 -25.27 -10.08 -11.36
CA TYR A 206 -24.75 -8.72 -11.25
C TYR A 206 -23.33 -8.72 -10.66
N LYS A 207 -22.52 -9.75 -10.89
CA LYS A 207 -21.18 -9.89 -10.32
C LYS A 207 -20.27 -8.71 -10.61
N ASP A 208 -20.37 -8.12 -11.82
CA ASP A 208 -19.53 -6.99 -12.24
C ASP A 208 -19.87 -5.66 -11.52
N THR A 209 -21.03 -5.62 -10.86
CA THR A 209 -21.46 -4.49 -10.02
C THR A 209 -21.42 -4.80 -8.54
N LEU A 210 -21.04 -6.02 -8.17
CA LEU A 210 -21.01 -6.48 -6.79
C LEU A 210 -19.95 -5.72 -6.01
N LYS A 211 -20.37 -5.11 -4.90
CA LYS A 211 -19.51 -4.51 -3.90
C LYS A 211 -20.02 -4.83 -2.51
N PHE A 212 -19.14 -5.13 -1.59
CA PHE A 212 -19.53 -5.36 -0.21
C PHE A 212 -19.56 -4.06 0.58
N ASN A 213 -20.58 -3.91 1.40
CA ASN A 213 -20.75 -2.80 2.29
C ASN A 213 -20.11 -3.11 3.64
N CYS A 214 -19.14 -2.28 4.03
CA CYS A 214 -18.43 -2.37 5.30
C CYS A 214 -18.59 -1.07 6.10
N SER A 215 -18.27 -1.14 7.37
CA SER A 215 -18.22 0.03 8.23
C SER A 215 -17.06 -0.11 9.22
N ASP A 216 -16.28 0.97 9.39
CA ASP A 216 -15.13 1.00 10.26
C ASP A 216 -15.26 2.11 11.31
N ALA A 217 -14.73 1.87 12.52
CA ALA A 217 -14.67 2.85 13.59
C ALA A 217 -13.25 3.39 13.76
N VAL A 218 -13.05 4.68 13.54
CA VAL A 218 -11.82 5.40 13.89
C VAL A 218 -12.04 6.03 15.26
N VAL A 219 -11.58 5.36 16.32
CA VAL A 219 -11.73 5.84 17.69
C VAL A 219 -10.42 6.43 18.16
N VAL A 220 -10.43 7.73 18.47
CA VAL A 220 -9.26 8.47 18.97
C VAL A 220 -9.51 8.92 20.40
N CYS A 221 -8.51 8.74 21.26
CA CYS A 221 -8.49 9.20 22.63
C CYS A 221 -7.12 9.78 22.94
N ASP A 222 -7.07 11.07 23.24
CA ASP A 222 -5.84 11.77 23.69
C ASP A 222 -4.61 11.45 22.81
N GLY A 223 -4.76 11.63 21.48
CA GLY A 223 -3.70 11.39 20.49
C GLY A 223 -3.37 9.91 20.23
N ASN A 224 -4.20 8.97 20.70
CA ASN A 224 -4.07 7.56 20.43
C ASN A 224 -5.28 7.03 19.66
N VAL A 225 -5.07 6.14 18.71
CA VAL A 225 -6.09 5.45 17.94
C VAL A 225 -6.20 3.98 18.35
N LEU A 226 -7.43 3.48 18.40
CA LEU A 226 -7.69 2.08 18.73
C LEU A 226 -7.61 1.22 17.47
N LEU A 227 -6.78 0.18 17.53
CA LEU A 227 -6.62 -0.81 16.46
C LEU A 227 -6.81 -2.22 16.99
N ILE A 228 -7.14 -3.13 16.08
CA ILE A 228 -7.24 -4.57 16.29
C ILE A 228 -6.19 -5.33 15.49
N GLU A 229 -5.76 -6.48 15.96
CA GLU A 229 -4.90 -7.40 15.21
C GLU A 229 -5.75 -8.49 14.57
N ARG A 230 -5.70 -8.59 13.23
CA ARG A 230 -6.51 -9.52 12.45
C ARG A 230 -6.06 -10.97 12.62
N THR A 231 -7.04 -11.89 12.77
CA THR A 231 -6.77 -13.34 12.95
C THR A 231 -6.73 -14.12 11.65
N ARG A 232 -7.39 -13.62 10.61
CA ARG A 232 -7.67 -14.38 9.38
C ARG A 232 -7.18 -13.64 8.13
N ALA A 233 -6.99 -14.41 7.06
CA ALA A 233 -6.79 -13.86 5.72
C ALA A 233 -8.05 -13.12 5.23
N PRO A 234 -7.89 -12.05 4.44
CA PRO A 234 -6.63 -11.41 4.07
C PRO A 234 -6.03 -10.57 5.21
N GLY A 235 -4.71 -10.39 5.19
CA GLY A 235 -4.03 -9.51 6.15
C GLY A 235 -3.90 -10.08 7.57
N LYS A 236 -3.86 -11.39 7.75
CA LYS A 236 -3.62 -12.03 9.05
C LYS A 236 -2.38 -11.46 9.74
N GLY A 237 -2.50 -11.12 11.04
CA GLY A 237 -1.42 -10.55 11.84
C GLY A 237 -1.18 -9.06 11.60
N THR A 238 -1.91 -8.40 10.70
CA THR A 238 -1.83 -6.94 10.52
C THR A 238 -2.77 -6.20 11.45
N TRP A 239 -2.39 -4.99 11.83
CA TRP A 239 -3.25 -4.09 12.59
C TRP A 239 -4.23 -3.38 11.66
N ALA A 240 -5.47 -3.22 12.12
CA ALA A 240 -6.59 -2.66 11.37
C ALA A 240 -7.47 -1.79 12.25
N LEU A 241 -8.30 -0.95 11.66
CA LEU A 241 -9.44 -0.34 12.34
C LEU A 241 -10.44 -1.42 12.74
N PRO A 242 -11.11 -1.33 13.88
CA PRO A 242 -12.27 -2.15 14.17
C PRO A 242 -13.36 -1.93 13.13
N GLY A 243 -13.92 -3.01 12.59
CA GLY A 243 -14.96 -2.90 11.56
C GLY A 243 -15.22 -4.20 10.80
N GLY A 244 -16.32 -4.22 10.06
CA GLY A 244 -16.75 -5.39 9.34
C GLY A 244 -17.91 -5.13 8.39
N PHE A 245 -18.59 -6.21 7.98
CA PHE A 245 -19.73 -6.13 7.08
C PHE A 245 -20.96 -5.50 7.75
N VAL A 246 -21.67 -4.67 6.97
CA VAL A 246 -22.96 -4.14 7.39
C VAL A 246 -24.03 -5.21 7.20
N ASN A 247 -24.72 -5.58 8.28
CA ASN A 247 -25.79 -6.55 8.25
C ASN A 247 -27.07 -5.99 7.61
N LYS A 248 -27.95 -6.86 7.12
CA LYS A 248 -29.17 -6.49 6.38
C LYS A 248 -30.06 -5.46 7.09
N ASN A 249 -30.10 -5.50 8.41
CA ASN A 249 -31.05 -4.73 9.22
C ASN A 249 -30.38 -3.68 10.11
N GLU A 250 -29.18 -3.22 9.76
CA GLU A 250 -28.48 -2.18 10.51
C GLU A 250 -28.00 -1.06 9.60
N THR A 251 -27.82 0.11 10.15
CA THR A 251 -27.18 1.25 9.48
C THR A 251 -25.65 1.09 9.54
N TYR A 252 -24.93 1.83 8.69
CA TYR A 252 -23.45 1.87 8.74
C TYR A 252 -22.93 2.28 10.13
N GLU A 253 -23.55 3.27 10.77
CA GLU A 253 -23.15 3.70 12.13
C GLU A 253 -23.38 2.59 13.16
N GLN A 254 -24.53 1.89 13.08
CA GLN A 254 -24.81 0.76 13.97
C GLN A 254 -23.80 -0.37 13.78
N ALA A 255 -23.44 -0.68 12.51
CA ALA A 255 -22.42 -1.67 12.21
C ALA A 255 -21.06 -1.29 12.78
N ALA A 256 -20.59 -0.05 12.57
CA ALA A 256 -19.31 0.43 13.11
C ALA A 256 -19.27 0.30 14.65
N ILE A 257 -20.35 0.67 15.33
CA ILE A 257 -20.44 0.59 16.80
C ILE A 257 -20.49 -0.87 17.27
N ARG A 258 -21.25 -1.73 16.61
CA ARG A 258 -21.34 -3.17 16.93
C ARG A 258 -19.98 -3.83 16.80
N GLU A 259 -19.34 -3.73 15.63
CA GLU A 259 -18.02 -4.31 15.36
C GLU A 259 -16.95 -3.78 16.35
N LEU A 260 -16.95 -2.47 16.63
CA LEU A 260 -16.06 -1.88 17.61
C LEU A 260 -16.18 -2.57 18.99
N PHE A 261 -17.41 -2.78 19.48
CA PHE A 261 -17.58 -3.43 20.79
C PHE A 261 -17.29 -4.94 20.74
N GLU A 262 -17.68 -5.64 19.67
CA GLU A 262 -17.42 -7.07 19.47
C GLU A 262 -15.93 -7.36 19.41
N GLU A 263 -15.16 -6.59 18.66
CA GLU A 263 -13.73 -6.83 18.45
C GLU A 263 -12.83 -6.27 19.58
N THR A 264 -13.24 -5.21 20.29
CA THR A 264 -12.36 -4.51 21.24
C THR A 264 -12.80 -4.57 22.68
N CYS A 265 -14.03 -5.02 22.97
CA CYS A 265 -14.61 -4.94 24.34
C CYS A 265 -14.39 -3.58 25.02
N LEU A 266 -14.42 -2.48 24.26
CA LEU A 266 -14.15 -1.12 24.72
C LEU A 266 -15.04 -0.76 25.93
N LYS A 267 -14.42 -0.29 27.01
CA LYS A 267 -15.12 0.08 28.25
C LYS A 267 -15.56 1.54 28.28
N VAL A 268 -16.36 1.91 27.28
CA VAL A 268 -17.03 3.22 27.16
C VAL A 268 -18.51 2.95 26.95
N PRO A 269 -19.43 3.61 27.68
CA PRO A 269 -20.86 3.45 27.43
C PRO A 269 -21.24 3.86 25.99
N GLU A 270 -22.08 3.06 25.32
CA GLU A 270 -22.49 3.30 23.92
C GLU A 270 -23.06 4.72 23.72
N LYS A 271 -23.82 5.24 24.70
CA LYS A 271 -24.38 6.60 24.64
C LYS A 271 -23.28 7.67 24.61
N VAL A 272 -22.17 7.44 25.34
CA VAL A 272 -21.00 8.35 25.36
C VAL A 272 -20.29 8.26 24.02
N LEU A 273 -20.10 7.05 23.49
CA LEU A 273 -19.46 6.82 22.19
C LEU A 273 -20.29 7.52 21.07
N LYS A 274 -21.59 7.31 21.01
CA LYS A 274 -22.47 8.00 20.04
C LYS A 274 -22.39 9.52 20.16
N GLY A 275 -22.32 10.06 21.37
CA GLY A 275 -22.14 11.50 21.61
C GLY A 275 -20.76 12.03 21.22
N SER A 276 -19.77 11.16 21.01
CA SER A 276 -18.41 11.52 20.61
C SER A 276 -18.18 11.48 19.09
N LEU A 277 -19.18 11.11 18.31
CA LEU A 277 -19.11 11.10 16.84
C LEU A 277 -18.87 12.51 16.32
N LYS A 278 -17.81 12.70 15.54
CA LYS A 278 -17.45 13.97 14.93
C LYS A 278 -17.88 14.05 13.47
N ARG A 279 -17.57 13.03 12.69
CA ARG A 279 -17.85 12.96 11.25
C ARG A 279 -17.73 11.55 10.72
N SER A 280 -18.24 11.32 9.52
CA SER A 280 -18.04 10.09 8.77
C SER A 280 -17.67 10.39 7.31
N LYS A 281 -17.11 9.40 6.64
CA LYS A 281 -16.80 9.47 5.20
C LYS A 281 -16.82 8.09 4.58
N ILE A 282 -17.34 8.02 3.36
CA ILE A 282 -17.28 6.83 2.50
C ILE A 282 -15.91 6.76 1.81
N PHE A 283 -15.30 5.58 1.88
CA PHE A 283 -14.07 5.22 1.19
C PHE A 283 -14.41 4.08 0.22
N ASP A 284 -14.43 4.40 -1.06
CA ASP A 284 -14.94 3.54 -2.14
C ASP A 284 -13.97 3.41 -3.33
N ASN A 285 -12.72 3.82 -3.15
CA ASN A 285 -11.73 3.68 -4.21
C ASN A 285 -11.61 2.19 -4.61
N PRO A 286 -11.75 1.83 -5.90
CA PRO A 286 -11.72 0.44 -6.35
C PRO A 286 -10.36 -0.26 -6.11
N LYS A 287 -9.31 0.49 -5.81
CA LYS A 287 -7.97 -0.03 -5.51
C LYS A 287 -7.71 -0.18 -3.99
N ARG A 288 -8.73 0.08 -3.14
CA ARG A 288 -8.53 0.05 -1.68
C ARG A 288 -8.29 -1.35 -1.10
N ASN A 289 -8.77 -2.39 -1.77
CA ASN A 289 -8.59 -3.79 -1.39
C ASN A 289 -8.38 -4.69 -2.61
N GLU A 290 -7.93 -5.92 -2.38
CA GLU A 290 -7.91 -6.99 -3.37
C GLU A 290 -9.20 -7.82 -3.31
N GLY A 291 -9.49 -8.65 -4.36
CA GLY A 291 -10.73 -9.42 -4.48
C GLY A 291 -11.95 -8.55 -4.77
N ILE A 292 -13.14 -9.00 -4.35
CA ILE A 292 -14.39 -8.27 -4.57
C ILE A 292 -14.32 -6.90 -3.89
N PRO A 293 -14.63 -5.80 -4.61
CA PRO A 293 -14.53 -4.46 -4.05
C PRO A 293 -15.36 -4.26 -2.79
N ARG A 294 -14.78 -3.61 -1.80
CA ARG A 294 -15.43 -3.23 -0.54
C ARG A 294 -15.58 -1.72 -0.46
N ILE A 295 -16.75 -1.26 -0.08
CA ILE A 295 -17.01 0.15 0.26
C ILE A 295 -17.11 0.21 1.77
N THR A 296 -16.36 1.09 2.41
CA THR A 296 -16.56 1.34 3.83
C THR A 296 -17.03 2.76 4.10
N ASN A 297 -17.98 2.91 5.02
CA ASN A 297 -18.24 4.17 5.66
C ASN A 297 -17.52 4.18 7.01
N ALA A 298 -16.47 4.98 7.12
CA ALA A 298 -15.71 5.11 8.35
C ALA A 298 -16.25 6.24 9.22
N PHE A 299 -16.40 5.97 10.52
CA PHE A 299 -16.94 6.88 11.54
C PHE A 299 -15.84 7.29 12.49
N TYR A 300 -15.63 8.60 12.62
CA TYR A 300 -14.60 9.17 13.51
C TYR A 300 -15.21 9.57 14.85
N PHE A 301 -14.79 8.88 15.89
CA PHE A 301 -15.16 9.11 17.29
C PHE A 301 -13.96 9.69 18.04
N GLU A 302 -14.16 10.82 18.72
CA GLU A 302 -13.15 11.43 19.58
C GLU A 302 -13.63 11.39 21.02
N ILE A 303 -13.11 10.43 21.78
CA ILE A 303 -13.50 10.18 23.18
C ILE A 303 -12.49 10.81 24.15
N GLN A 304 -12.96 11.10 25.35
CA GLN A 304 -12.12 11.62 26.42
C GLN A 304 -11.49 10.46 27.21
N PRO A 305 -10.26 10.62 27.71
CA PRO A 305 -9.65 9.62 28.58
C PRO A 305 -10.35 9.59 29.96
N ASP A 306 -10.27 8.46 30.63
CA ASP A 306 -10.57 8.37 32.05
C ASP A 306 -9.49 9.12 32.86
N TYR A 307 -9.88 9.73 33.99
CA TYR A 307 -8.90 10.36 34.88
C TYR A 307 -8.74 9.53 36.17
N LYS A 308 -7.52 9.12 36.45
CA LYS A 308 -7.19 8.42 37.70
C LYS A 308 -6.09 9.18 38.43
N ASN A 309 -6.35 9.63 39.65
CA ASN A 309 -5.42 10.44 40.46
C ASN A 309 -4.91 11.71 39.70
N GLY A 310 -5.75 12.32 38.87
CA GLY A 310 -5.39 13.52 38.07
C GLY A 310 -4.64 13.23 36.79
N TYR A 311 -4.35 11.97 36.44
CA TYR A 311 -3.67 11.58 35.21
C TYR A 311 -4.63 10.96 34.21
N PRO A 312 -4.53 11.32 32.90
CA PRO A 312 -5.34 10.72 31.84
C PRO A 312 -5.00 9.23 31.71
N LYS A 313 -6.01 8.42 31.52
CA LYS A 313 -5.89 6.98 31.28
C LYS A 313 -6.78 6.57 30.12
N LEU A 314 -6.19 5.89 29.15
CA LEU A 314 -6.94 5.34 28.02
C LEU A 314 -7.96 4.30 28.50
N PRO A 315 -9.18 4.30 27.94
CA PRO A 315 -10.19 3.30 28.22
C PRO A 315 -9.66 1.88 28.02
N LYS A 316 -10.09 0.96 28.86
CA LYS A 316 -9.66 -0.44 28.75
C LYS A 316 -10.25 -1.08 27.52
N VAL A 317 -9.43 -1.86 26.83
CA VAL A 317 -9.79 -2.66 25.66
C VAL A 317 -9.24 -4.08 25.81
N LYS A 318 -9.83 -5.03 25.07
CA LYS A 318 -9.38 -6.42 25.00
C LYS A 318 -9.85 -6.99 23.66
N GLY A 319 -8.96 -7.64 22.91
CA GLY A 319 -9.33 -8.35 21.70
C GLY A 319 -10.38 -9.43 21.99
N SER A 320 -11.30 -9.60 21.07
CA SER A 320 -12.40 -10.56 21.12
C SER A 320 -12.89 -10.85 19.70
N ASP A 321 -13.74 -11.87 19.52
CA ASP A 321 -14.25 -12.33 18.24
C ASP A 321 -13.13 -12.60 17.21
N ASP A 322 -13.11 -11.92 16.09
CA ASP A 322 -12.10 -12.08 15.04
C ASP A 322 -10.79 -11.29 15.29
N ALA A 323 -10.63 -10.66 16.46
CA ALA A 323 -9.45 -9.92 16.87
C ALA A 323 -8.63 -10.67 17.93
N VAL A 324 -7.36 -10.98 17.65
CA VAL A 324 -6.44 -11.56 18.68
C VAL A 324 -6.18 -10.55 19.79
N ASN A 325 -5.91 -9.31 19.41
CA ASN A 325 -5.59 -8.21 20.29
C ASN A 325 -6.36 -6.94 19.89
N ALA A 326 -6.68 -6.12 20.89
CA ALA A 326 -7.08 -4.74 20.70
C ALA A 326 -6.16 -3.83 21.52
N LYS A 327 -5.63 -2.77 20.91
CA LYS A 327 -4.63 -1.92 21.56
C LYS A 327 -4.72 -0.47 21.05
N TRP A 328 -4.43 0.45 21.96
CA TRP A 328 -4.22 1.85 21.63
C TRP A 328 -2.80 2.08 21.12
N PHE A 329 -2.66 2.76 20.00
CA PHE A 329 -1.39 3.20 19.43
C PHE A 329 -1.39 4.72 19.31
N SER A 330 -0.28 5.36 19.65
CA SER A 330 -0.17 6.79 19.38
C SER A 330 -0.25 7.08 17.88
N LEU A 331 -0.83 8.20 17.52
CA LEU A 331 -0.88 8.62 16.11
C LEU A 331 0.54 8.78 15.52
N ALA A 332 1.54 9.04 16.36
CA ALA A 332 2.93 9.08 15.95
C ALA A 332 3.46 7.70 15.55
N GLU A 333 3.14 6.64 16.32
CA GLU A 333 3.52 5.25 15.99
C GLU A 333 2.83 4.80 14.71
N VAL A 334 1.53 5.09 14.56
CA VAL A 334 0.73 4.66 13.41
C VAL A 334 1.28 5.17 12.08
N ARG A 335 1.89 6.35 12.04
CA ARG A 335 2.55 6.90 10.84
C ARG A 335 3.68 6.03 10.28
N HIS A 336 4.25 5.18 11.13
CA HIS A 336 5.35 4.28 10.79
C HIS A 336 4.94 2.81 10.71
N MET A 337 3.65 2.52 10.98
CA MET A 337 3.10 1.16 10.92
C MET A 337 2.58 0.85 9.52
N THR A 338 2.70 -0.42 9.16
CA THR A 338 1.99 -0.98 8.02
C THR A 338 0.66 -1.53 8.52
N LEU A 339 -0.44 -0.91 8.11
CA LEU A 339 -1.79 -1.34 8.46
C LEU A 339 -2.44 -2.17 7.35
N PHE A 340 -3.58 -2.77 7.69
CA PHE A 340 -4.40 -3.49 6.73
C PHE A 340 -4.94 -2.54 5.65
N ASP A 341 -4.81 -2.92 4.39
CA ASP A 341 -5.32 -2.24 3.18
C ASP A 341 -5.09 -0.70 3.21
N ASP A 342 -6.16 0.09 3.25
CA ASP A 342 -6.12 1.57 3.25
C ASP A 342 -6.38 2.20 4.64
N HIS A 343 -6.36 1.41 5.71
CA HIS A 343 -6.70 1.91 7.05
C HIS A 343 -5.77 3.03 7.54
N ALA A 344 -4.50 3.03 7.12
CA ALA A 344 -3.59 4.14 7.39
C ALA A 344 -4.07 5.44 6.71
N ASP A 345 -4.53 5.35 5.47
CA ASP A 345 -5.08 6.51 4.72
C ASP A 345 -6.38 7.01 5.36
N ILE A 346 -7.24 6.11 5.86
CA ILE A 346 -8.49 6.46 6.58
C ILE A 346 -8.17 7.22 7.87
N ILE A 347 -7.24 6.71 8.69
CA ILE A 347 -6.80 7.39 9.92
C ILE A 347 -6.23 8.78 9.58
N ASP A 348 -5.33 8.84 8.60
CA ASP A 348 -4.70 10.08 8.17
C ASP A 348 -5.75 11.12 7.72
N TYR A 349 -6.77 10.70 6.99
CA TYR A 349 -7.87 11.59 6.58
C TYR A 349 -8.59 12.23 7.77
N PHE A 350 -8.84 11.48 8.83
CA PHE A 350 -9.58 11.99 9.98
C PHE A 350 -8.73 12.78 10.96
N THR A 351 -7.43 12.47 11.08
CA THR A 351 -6.56 13.03 12.11
C THR A 351 -5.64 14.16 11.62
N ASN A 352 -5.35 14.23 10.31
CA ASN A 352 -4.46 15.23 9.72
C ASN A 352 -5.18 16.26 8.82
N SER A 353 -6.51 16.40 8.94
CA SER A 353 -7.30 17.32 8.12
C SER A 353 -7.34 18.74 8.73
N TYR A 354 -6.22 19.23 9.26
CA TYR A 354 -6.04 20.62 9.71
C TYR A 354 -4.72 21.16 9.19
#